data_4795a9609602aec8a86b8a2b6163589c
#
_entry.id   4795a9609602aec8a86b8a2b6163589c
#
_cell.length_a   1.000
_cell.length_b   1.000
_cell.length_c   1.000
_cell.angle_alpha   90.00
_cell.angle_beta   90.00
_cell.angle_gamma   90.00
#
_symmetry.space_group_name_H-M   'P 1'
#
loop_
_entity.id
_entity.type
_entity.pdbx_description
1 polymer ?
#
loop_
_entity_poly.entity_id
_entity_poly.type
_entity_poly.pdbx_seq_one_letter_code
_entity_poly.pdbx_strand_id
1 'polypeptide(L)'
;FGMNTGVITAFADNEVGKLMEDFILQGGVDTSLIKWMETDGIGRVCRNGLNFTERGFGIRGAVGCSDRANTAISKAKPEDFDFDYIFGELGARWLHTGGIYAALSEQSCETVLAAIKAAKKYGTIVSYDLNYRPSMWSAIGGIEKAQEVNKEIAKYVDVMIGNEEDFTACLGFEIEGNDANLKELNLDGYKKMINEAAKTYPNFKAVATTLREVKTATVNDWSAICWADGEIFKAKDYKGLEIMDRVGGGDSFASGLIYGLMTTENAELAVNYGAAHGAL
;
A
#
# COMPACT_ATOMS: atom_id res chain seq x y z
N PHE A 1 -5.78 -14.38 -9.24
CA PHE A 1 -6.35 -13.75 -10.45
C PHE A 1 -5.67 -14.19 -11.77
N GLY A 2 -4.55 -14.95 -11.73
CA GLY A 2 -3.87 -15.45 -12.93
C GLY A 2 -3.06 -14.40 -13.70
N MET A 3 -2.73 -13.27 -13.07
CA MET A 3 -1.81 -12.29 -13.63
C MET A 3 -0.36 -12.69 -13.40
N ASN A 4 0.51 -12.38 -14.35
CA ASN A 4 1.95 -12.47 -14.13
C ASN A 4 2.38 -11.31 -13.22
N THR A 5 2.99 -11.63 -12.09
CA THR A 5 3.42 -10.66 -11.10
C THR A 5 4.88 -10.91 -10.72
N GLY A 6 5.62 -9.85 -10.44
CA GLY A 6 6.98 -9.91 -9.93
C GLY A 6 7.14 -8.99 -8.73
N VAL A 7 8.14 -9.24 -7.89
CA VAL A 7 8.45 -8.42 -6.73
C VAL A 7 9.80 -7.73 -6.88
N ILE A 8 9.82 -6.40 -6.70
CA ILE A 8 11.03 -5.61 -6.62
C ILE A 8 11.32 -5.37 -5.14
N THR A 9 12.35 -6.02 -4.61
CA THR A 9 12.72 -5.92 -3.19
C THR A 9 14.19 -6.27 -2.97
N ALA A 10 14.66 -6.20 -1.73
CA ALA A 10 15.98 -6.70 -1.35
C ALA A 10 15.91 -7.58 -0.12
N PHE A 11 16.63 -8.69 -0.14
CA PHE A 11 16.79 -9.62 0.97
C PHE A 11 18.25 -9.74 1.39
N ALA A 12 18.46 -9.95 2.69
CA ALA A 12 19.77 -10.38 3.19
C ALA A 12 20.01 -11.83 2.74
N ASP A 13 21.16 -12.09 2.14
CA ASP A 13 21.53 -13.41 1.61
C ASP A 13 21.85 -14.38 2.75
N ASN A 14 20.81 -14.99 3.27
CA ASN A 14 20.86 -16.02 4.30
C ASN A 14 19.60 -16.88 4.24
N GLU A 15 19.54 -17.94 5.08
CA GLU A 15 18.45 -18.90 5.08
C GLU A 15 17.07 -18.27 5.39
N VAL A 16 17.01 -17.16 6.14
CA VAL A 16 15.74 -16.44 6.37
C VAL A 16 15.27 -15.75 5.09
N GLY A 17 16.20 -15.14 4.32
CA GLY A 17 15.88 -14.56 3.01
C GLY A 17 15.37 -15.60 2.02
N LYS A 18 16.01 -16.77 1.96
CA LYS A 18 15.56 -17.89 1.11
C LYS A 18 14.17 -18.40 1.52
N LEU A 19 13.90 -18.51 2.82
CA LEU A 19 12.56 -18.87 3.32
C LEU A 19 11.50 -17.85 2.90
N MET A 20 11.83 -16.56 2.93
CA MET A 20 10.92 -15.51 2.47
C MET A 20 10.67 -15.61 0.96
N GLU A 21 11.70 -15.90 0.17
CA GLU A 21 11.57 -16.14 -1.28
C GLU A 21 10.67 -17.37 -1.55
N ASP A 22 10.84 -18.45 -0.82
CA ASP A 22 10.00 -19.66 -0.94
C ASP A 22 8.52 -19.33 -0.72
N PHE A 23 8.18 -18.49 0.26
CA PHE A 23 6.80 -18.04 0.48
C PHE A 23 6.26 -17.21 -0.67
N ILE A 24 7.08 -16.36 -1.27
CA ILE A 24 6.69 -15.54 -2.44
C ILE A 24 6.45 -16.45 -3.65
N LEU A 25 7.35 -17.42 -3.89
CA LEU A 25 7.24 -18.39 -4.97
C LEU A 25 5.98 -19.27 -4.85
N GLN A 26 5.53 -19.60 -3.63
CA GLN A 26 4.26 -20.32 -3.40
C GLN A 26 3.05 -19.52 -3.92
N GLY A 27 3.12 -18.18 -3.92
CA GLY A 27 2.12 -17.32 -4.53
C GLY A 27 2.21 -17.22 -6.05
N GLY A 28 3.19 -17.85 -6.69
CA GLY A 28 3.43 -17.77 -8.13
C GLY A 28 4.01 -16.44 -8.60
N VAL A 29 4.66 -15.71 -7.71
CA VAL A 29 5.28 -14.40 -7.99
C VAL A 29 6.72 -14.59 -8.47
N ASP A 30 7.11 -13.86 -9.53
CA ASP A 30 8.47 -13.86 -10.04
C ASP A 30 9.41 -13.15 -9.03
N THR A 31 10.47 -13.86 -8.62
CA THR A 31 11.47 -13.41 -7.66
C THR A 31 12.79 -12.98 -8.32
N SER A 32 12.88 -13.03 -9.65
CA SER A 32 14.11 -12.71 -10.39
C SER A 32 14.61 -11.27 -10.20
N LEU A 33 13.74 -10.37 -9.73
CA LEU A 33 14.05 -8.95 -9.48
C LEU A 33 14.44 -8.68 -8.02
N ILE A 34 14.64 -9.71 -7.20
CA ILE A 34 15.11 -9.57 -5.82
C ILE A 34 16.60 -9.27 -5.81
N LYS A 35 16.96 -8.17 -5.16
CA LYS A 35 18.37 -7.87 -4.85
C LYS A 35 18.81 -8.63 -3.61
N TRP A 36 19.75 -9.53 -3.76
CA TRP A 36 20.39 -10.22 -2.65
C TRP A 36 21.55 -9.39 -2.12
N MET A 37 21.55 -9.07 -0.83
CA MET A 37 22.58 -8.28 -0.16
C MET A 37 23.41 -9.15 0.77
N GLU A 38 24.73 -8.98 0.71
CA GLU A 38 25.65 -9.66 1.64
C GLU A 38 25.30 -9.34 3.10
N THR A 39 25.44 -10.34 3.94
CA THR A 39 25.18 -10.24 5.39
C THR A 39 26.39 -10.72 6.19
N ASP A 40 26.57 -10.17 7.38
CA ASP A 40 27.58 -10.60 8.35
C ASP A 40 27.13 -11.79 9.22
N GLY A 41 25.98 -12.39 8.90
CA GLY A 41 25.38 -13.51 9.63
C GLY A 41 24.71 -13.15 10.95
N ILE A 42 24.84 -11.91 11.43
CA ILE A 42 24.28 -11.44 12.72
C ILE A 42 23.44 -10.16 12.59
N GLY A 43 23.27 -9.66 11.37
CA GLY A 43 22.36 -8.56 11.07
C GLY A 43 22.90 -7.15 11.34
N ARG A 44 24.21 -6.96 11.53
CA ARG A 44 24.81 -5.61 11.64
C ARG A 44 24.87 -4.90 10.30
N VAL A 45 25.24 -5.63 9.24
CA VAL A 45 25.30 -5.10 7.87
C VAL A 45 23.88 -4.91 7.34
N CYS A 46 23.12 -5.97 7.24
CA CYS A 46 21.69 -5.96 6.96
C CYS A 46 21.05 -7.25 7.45
N ARG A 47 19.72 -7.27 7.51
CA ARG A 47 18.92 -8.43 7.91
C ARG A 47 17.61 -8.46 7.15
N ASN A 48 16.86 -9.53 7.29
CA ASN A 48 15.47 -9.62 6.84
C ASN A 48 14.54 -9.12 7.94
N GLY A 49 13.49 -8.39 7.57
CA GLY A 49 12.51 -7.84 8.50
C GLY A 49 11.60 -8.92 9.08
N LEU A 50 11.10 -8.68 10.27
CA LEU A 50 10.13 -9.53 10.93
C LEU A 50 8.92 -8.69 11.36
N ASN A 51 7.76 -9.32 11.36
CA ASN A 51 6.54 -8.75 11.90
C ASN A 51 5.83 -9.80 12.74
N PHE A 52 5.58 -9.48 14.00
CA PHE A 52 4.84 -10.32 14.91
C PHE A 52 3.48 -9.70 15.16
N THR A 53 2.42 -10.43 14.90
CA THR A 53 1.06 -9.96 15.15
C THR A 53 0.36 -10.90 16.11
N GLU A 54 0.06 -10.40 17.32
CA GLU A 54 -0.85 -11.07 18.21
C GLU A 54 -2.28 -10.82 17.71
N ARG A 55 -2.99 -11.87 17.39
CA ARG A 55 -4.38 -11.79 16.98
C ARG A 55 -5.27 -11.36 18.14
N GLY A 56 -6.00 -10.26 17.97
CA GLY A 56 -7.04 -9.86 18.92
C GLY A 56 -8.21 -10.85 18.99
N PHE A 57 -8.95 -10.81 20.08
CA PHE A 57 -10.16 -11.61 20.25
C PHE A 57 -11.22 -10.88 21.06
N GLY A 58 -12.45 -10.80 20.58
CA GLY A 58 -13.56 -10.11 21.24
C GLY A 58 -13.24 -8.64 21.51
N ILE A 59 -13.20 -8.24 22.78
CA ILE A 59 -12.89 -6.87 23.22
C ILE A 59 -11.38 -6.57 23.24
N ARG A 60 -10.52 -7.59 23.21
CA ARG A 60 -9.08 -7.44 23.19
C ARG A 60 -8.59 -7.20 21.77
N GLY A 61 -8.07 -6.00 21.51
CA GLY A 61 -7.50 -5.63 20.20
C GLY A 61 -6.29 -6.46 19.83
N ALA A 62 -5.97 -6.53 18.54
CA ALA A 62 -4.72 -7.12 18.05
C ALA A 62 -3.54 -6.23 18.42
N VAL A 63 -2.37 -6.83 18.71
CA VAL A 63 -1.12 -6.13 18.97
C VAL A 63 -0.08 -6.57 17.97
N GLY A 64 0.51 -5.60 17.24
CA GLY A 64 1.56 -5.83 16.28
C GLY A 64 2.92 -5.33 16.78
N CYS A 65 3.98 -6.08 16.50
CA CYS A 65 5.36 -5.66 16.65
C CYS A 65 6.07 -5.78 15.31
N SER A 66 6.36 -4.63 14.70
CA SER A 66 7.08 -4.56 13.42
C SER A 66 8.54 -4.27 13.66
N ASP A 67 9.40 -5.21 13.31
CA ASP A 67 10.85 -5.11 13.41
C ASP A 67 11.45 -4.91 12.02
N ARG A 68 11.47 -3.65 11.55
CA ARG A 68 11.76 -3.26 10.15
C ARG A 68 13.08 -2.53 9.96
N ALA A 69 13.71 -2.07 11.02
CA ALA A 69 14.96 -1.33 10.91
C ALA A 69 16.12 -2.22 10.44
N ASN A 70 17.12 -1.61 9.77
CA ASN A 70 18.34 -2.27 9.29
C ASN A 70 18.09 -3.45 8.33
N THR A 71 16.92 -3.46 7.65
CA THR A 71 16.60 -4.50 6.68
C THR A 71 17.34 -4.25 5.35
N ALA A 72 17.58 -5.31 4.57
CA ALA A 72 18.20 -5.19 3.25
C ALA A 72 17.44 -4.16 2.38
N ILE A 73 16.12 -4.27 2.32
CA ILE A 73 15.31 -3.34 1.51
C ILE A 73 15.34 -1.89 2.03
N SER A 74 15.54 -1.65 3.34
CA SER A 74 15.69 -0.29 3.88
C SER A 74 17.01 0.36 3.50
N LYS A 75 17.96 -0.41 3.01
CA LYS A 75 19.29 0.04 2.55
C LYS A 75 19.44 0.04 1.03
N ALA A 76 18.49 -0.55 0.34
CA ALA A 76 18.52 -0.59 -1.12
C ALA A 76 18.40 0.82 -1.71
N LYS A 77 19.20 1.05 -2.74
CA LYS A 77 19.30 2.32 -3.45
C LYS A 77 18.74 2.19 -4.86
N PRO A 78 18.43 3.30 -5.55
CA PRO A 78 17.92 3.24 -6.92
C PRO A 78 18.81 2.42 -7.86
N GLU A 79 20.14 2.52 -7.74
CA GLU A 79 21.12 1.80 -8.57
C GLU A 79 21.20 0.30 -8.32
N ASP A 80 20.56 -0.21 -7.26
CA ASP A 80 20.46 -1.65 -7.00
C ASP A 80 19.43 -2.35 -7.89
N PHE A 81 18.59 -1.57 -8.60
CA PHE A 81 17.53 -2.06 -9.45
C PHE A 81 17.64 -1.52 -10.87
N ASP A 82 17.52 -2.39 -11.86
CA ASP A 82 17.48 -1.99 -13.27
C ASP A 82 16.04 -1.64 -13.67
N PHE A 83 15.63 -0.41 -13.39
CA PHE A 83 14.28 0.06 -13.70
C PHE A 83 14.02 0.16 -15.22
N ASP A 84 15.05 0.42 -16.03
CA ASP A 84 14.91 0.47 -17.49
C ASP A 84 14.63 -0.94 -18.04
N TYR A 85 15.27 -1.97 -17.49
CA TYR A 85 14.96 -3.36 -17.80
C TYR A 85 13.52 -3.73 -17.38
N ILE A 86 13.12 -3.38 -16.13
CA ILE A 86 11.82 -3.75 -15.56
C ILE A 86 10.67 -3.11 -16.34
N PHE A 87 10.73 -1.81 -16.57
CA PHE A 87 9.62 -1.08 -17.18
C PHE A 87 9.73 -1.00 -18.70
N GLY A 88 10.96 -0.97 -19.25
CA GLY A 88 11.21 -0.87 -20.68
C GLY A 88 11.27 -2.21 -21.40
N GLU A 89 12.12 -3.15 -20.95
CA GLU A 89 12.34 -4.42 -21.62
C GLU A 89 11.31 -5.49 -21.23
N LEU A 90 11.11 -5.72 -19.91
CA LEU A 90 10.06 -6.64 -19.44
C LEU A 90 8.65 -6.07 -19.68
N GLY A 91 8.53 -4.76 -19.83
CA GLY A 91 7.27 -4.10 -20.16
C GLY A 91 6.23 -4.22 -19.04
N ALA A 92 6.63 -4.03 -17.77
CA ALA A 92 5.71 -4.05 -16.65
C ALA A 92 4.60 -3.01 -16.84
N ARG A 93 3.35 -3.45 -16.92
CA ARG A 93 2.20 -2.58 -17.21
C ARG A 93 1.68 -1.82 -16.01
N TRP A 94 1.98 -2.31 -14.80
CA TRP A 94 1.52 -1.76 -13.53
C TRP A 94 2.58 -1.88 -12.47
N LEU A 95 2.87 -0.78 -11.77
CA LEU A 95 3.67 -0.73 -10.55
C LEU A 95 2.76 -0.45 -9.36
N HIS A 96 2.77 -1.31 -8.35
CA HIS A 96 2.15 -1.04 -7.05
C HIS A 96 3.21 -0.91 -5.97
N THR A 97 3.13 0.15 -5.17
CA THR A 97 4.00 0.38 -4.02
C THR A 97 3.25 1.17 -2.94
N GLY A 98 3.92 1.53 -1.84
CA GLY A 98 3.20 2.24 -0.77
C GLY A 98 4.09 2.91 0.28
N GLY A 99 3.42 3.65 1.16
CA GLY A 99 4.01 4.49 2.18
C GLY A 99 4.80 3.73 3.24
N ILE A 100 4.53 2.45 3.46
CA ILE A 100 5.36 1.63 4.35
C ILE A 100 6.78 1.52 3.80
N TYR A 101 6.94 1.27 2.49
CA TYR A 101 8.27 1.23 1.88
C TYR A 101 8.91 2.62 1.92
N ALA A 102 8.20 3.66 1.52
CA ALA A 102 8.71 5.02 1.55
C ALA A 102 9.21 5.45 2.94
N ALA A 103 8.57 4.97 4.01
CA ALA A 103 8.87 5.35 5.40
C ALA A 103 9.98 4.52 6.06
N LEU A 104 10.60 3.54 5.37
CA LEU A 104 11.63 2.68 5.98
C LEU A 104 12.95 3.42 6.27
N SER A 105 13.35 4.33 5.39
CA SER A 105 14.60 5.08 5.48
C SER A 105 14.62 6.24 4.45
N GLU A 106 15.60 7.13 4.52
CA GLU A 106 15.81 8.15 3.49
C GLU A 106 16.11 7.51 2.12
N GLN A 107 16.90 6.42 2.08
CA GLN A 107 17.18 5.67 0.84
C GLN A 107 15.89 5.11 0.22
N SER A 108 14.96 4.62 1.03
CA SER A 108 13.71 4.09 0.51
C SER A 108 12.81 5.18 -0.07
N CYS A 109 12.84 6.41 0.48
CA CYS A 109 12.17 7.57 -0.14
C CYS A 109 12.72 7.84 -1.55
N GLU A 110 14.04 7.84 -1.70
CA GLU A 110 14.70 8.07 -3.00
C GLU A 110 14.40 6.93 -3.98
N THR A 111 14.50 5.69 -3.52
CA THR A 111 14.32 4.50 -4.36
C THR A 111 12.89 4.36 -4.86
N VAL A 112 11.88 4.58 -4.00
CA VAL A 112 10.48 4.52 -4.43
C VAL A 112 10.17 5.62 -5.45
N LEU A 113 10.68 6.82 -5.26
CA LEU A 113 10.47 7.92 -6.19
C LEU A 113 11.16 7.66 -7.53
N ALA A 114 12.37 7.09 -7.53
CA ALA A 114 13.09 6.69 -8.74
C ALA A 114 12.33 5.61 -9.51
N ALA A 115 11.84 4.58 -8.81
CA ALA A 115 11.01 3.52 -9.41
C ALA A 115 9.75 4.07 -10.08
N ILE A 116 9.02 4.96 -9.38
CA ILE A 116 7.79 5.58 -9.88
C ILE A 116 8.09 6.46 -11.11
N LYS A 117 9.13 7.28 -11.06
CA LYS A 117 9.53 8.12 -12.22
C LYS A 117 9.94 7.27 -13.42
N ALA A 118 10.68 6.19 -13.19
CA ALA A 118 11.04 5.26 -14.25
C ALA A 118 9.79 4.56 -14.84
N ALA A 119 8.88 4.10 -14.01
CA ALA A 119 7.60 3.54 -14.45
C ALA A 119 6.83 4.51 -15.36
N LYS A 120 6.73 5.79 -14.95
CA LYS A 120 6.06 6.82 -15.77
C LYS A 120 6.77 7.11 -17.08
N LYS A 121 8.11 7.04 -17.14
CA LYS A 121 8.91 7.20 -18.37
C LYS A 121 8.49 6.18 -19.44
N TYR A 122 8.13 4.97 -19.04
CA TYR A 122 7.71 3.89 -19.93
C TYR A 122 6.18 3.72 -20.06
N GLY A 123 5.39 4.62 -19.50
CA GLY A 123 3.94 4.57 -19.59
C GLY A 123 3.27 3.54 -18.66
N THR A 124 4.02 2.98 -17.72
CA THR A 124 3.50 2.07 -16.69
C THR A 124 2.51 2.81 -15.79
N ILE A 125 1.39 2.18 -15.48
CA ILE A 125 0.41 2.70 -14.52
C ILE A 125 0.98 2.52 -13.11
N VAL A 126 0.83 3.55 -12.29
CA VAL A 126 1.34 3.55 -10.92
C VAL A 126 0.19 3.63 -9.93
N SER A 127 0.10 2.64 -9.04
CA SER A 127 -0.74 2.72 -7.84
C SER A 127 0.09 2.84 -6.58
N TYR A 128 -0.41 3.62 -5.63
CA TYR A 128 0.26 3.88 -4.37
C TYR A 128 -0.72 3.81 -3.20
N ASP A 129 -0.42 2.98 -2.21
CA ASP A 129 -1.14 2.93 -0.94
C ASP A 129 -0.41 3.82 0.08
N LEU A 130 -1.06 4.88 0.52
CA LEU A 130 -0.51 5.85 1.47
C LEU A 130 -0.08 5.20 2.78
N ASN A 131 -0.87 4.30 3.30
CA ASN A 131 -0.58 3.38 4.41
C ASN A 131 0.30 4.01 5.52
N TYR A 132 -0.16 5.14 6.06
CA TYR A 132 0.58 5.94 7.03
C TYR A 132 0.90 5.16 8.30
N ARG A 133 2.14 5.26 8.75
CA ARG A 133 2.59 4.65 10.02
C ARG A 133 3.40 5.68 10.82
N PRO A 134 2.79 6.31 11.85
CA PRO A 134 3.44 7.36 12.64
C PRO A 134 4.81 6.92 13.19
N SER A 135 4.90 5.67 13.68
CA SER A 135 6.14 5.14 14.27
C SER A 135 7.31 5.04 13.27
N MET A 136 7.02 4.87 11.99
CA MET A 136 8.05 4.81 10.95
C MET A 136 8.49 6.21 10.54
N TRP A 137 7.53 7.09 10.24
CA TRP A 137 7.83 8.46 9.83
C TRP A 137 8.51 9.28 10.93
N SER A 138 8.17 9.05 12.22
CA SER A 138 8.82 9.74 13.35
C SER A 138 10.34 9.52 13.39
N ALA A 139 10.82 8.39 12.86
CA ALA A 139 12.25 8.08 12.82
C ALA A 139 13.03 8.85 11.74
N ILE A 140 12.36 9.40 10.74
CA ILE A 140 12.98 10.06 9.57
C ILE A 140 12.48 11.49 9.31
N GLY A 141 11.80 12.13 10.28
CA GLY A 141 11.38 13.53 10.19
C GLY A 141 9.89 13.79 10.44
N GLY A 142 9.14 12.79 10.85
CA GLY A 142 7.75 12.94 11.30
C GLY A 142 6.76 13.23 10.19
N ILE A 143 5.66 13.87 10.56
CA ILE A 143 4.54 14.16 9.65
C ILE A 143 4.94 15.14 8.54
N GLU A 144 5.83 16.08 8.83
CA GLU A 144 6.33 17.04 7.83
C GLU A 144 7.07 16.32 6.71
N LYS A 145 7.94 15.36 7.06
CA LYS A 145 8.65 14.54 6.08
C LYS A 145 7.70 13.59 5.33
N ALA A 146 6.72 13.01 6.02
CA ALA A 146 5.69 12.21 5.38
C ALA A 146 4.95 13.01 4.31
N GLN A 147 4.52 14.25 4.62
CA GLN A 147 3.85 15.13 3.67
C GLN A 147 4.75 15.55 2.51
N GLU A 148 6.00 15.91 2.79
CA GLU A 148 6.97 16.29 1.75
C GLU A 148 7.10 15.17 0.71
N VAL A 149 7.40 13.96 1.18
CA VAL A 149 7.66 12.78 0.32
C VAL A 149 6.40 12.35 -0.41
N ASN A 150 5.27 12.20 0.30
CA ASN A 150 4.05 11.69 -0.33
C ASN A 150 3.42 12.72 -1.30
N LYS A 151 3.52 14.02 -1.04
CA LYS A 151 3.09 15.07 -1.99
C LYS A 151 3.93 15.05 -3.28
N GLU A 152 5.23 14.74 -3.19
CA GLU A 152 6.06 14.58 -4.38
C GLU A 152 5.68 13.31 -5.16
N ILE A 153 5.50 12.18 -4.46
CA ILE A 153 5.07 10.90 -5.06
C ILE A 153 3.71 11.06 -5.75
N ALA A 154 2.76 11.72 -5.11
CA ALA A 154 1.40 11.90 -5.63
C ALA A 154 1.34 12.51 -7.04
N LYS A 155 2.32 13.32 -7.41
CA LYS A 155 2.41 13.92 -8.76
C LYS A 155 2.58 12.90 -9.89
N TYR A 156 2.97 11.68 -9.58
CA TYR A 156 3.26 10.61 -10.54
C TYR A 156 2.33 9.41 -10.45
N VAL A 157 1.44 9.40 -9.45
CA VAL A 157 0.52 8.29 -9.18
C VAL A 157 -0.72 8.39 -10.06
N ASP A 158 -1.16 7.28 -10.62
CA ASP A 158 -2.42 7.19 -11.37
C ASP A 158 -3.58 6.73 -10.46
N VAL A 159 -3.32 5.81 -9.52
CA VAL A 159 -4.32 5.26 -8.61
C VAL A 159 -3.84 5.42 -7.16
N MET A 160 -4.51 6.29 -6.43
CA MET A 160 -4.19 6.54 -5.02
C MET A 160 -5.11 5.71 -4.12
N ILE A 161 -4.52 5.03 -3.14
CA ILE A 161 -5.23 4.22 -2.15
C ILE A 161 -4.87 4.73 -0.75
N GLY A 162 -5.83 4.75 0.14
CA GLY A 162 -5.63 5.15 1.54
C GLY A 162 -6.96 5.33 2.27
N ASN A 163 -6.91 5.37 3.59
CA ASN A 163 -8.03 5.79 4.41
C ASN A 163 -7.96 7.31 4.71
N GLU A 164 -8.92 7.84 5.47
CA GLU A 164 -8.96 9.27 5.79
C GLU A 164 -7.74 9.77 6.55
N GLU A 165 -7.25 8.96 7.51
CA GLU A 165 -6.06 9.30 8.30
C GLU A 165 -4.83 9.38 7.38
N ASP A 166 -4.73 8.47 6.43
CA ASP A 166 -3.64 8.44 5.45
C ASP A 166 -3.63 9.71 4.58
N PHE A 167 -4.78 10.12 4.04
CA PHE A 167 -4.89 11.34 3.24
C PHE A 167 -4.56 12.60 4.04
N THR A 168 -5.02 12.68 5.28
CA THR A 168 -4.71 13.80 6.18
C THR A 168 -3.22 13.83 6.52
N ALA A 169 -2.67 12.73 6.98
CA ALA A 169 -1.29 12.66 7.45
C ALA A 169 -0.26 12.79 6.32
N CYS A 170 -0.52 12.16 5.17
CA CYS A 170 0.45 12.10 4.07
C CYS A 170 0.29 13.24 3.06
N LEU A 171 -0.93 13.72 2.82
CA LEU A 171 -1.20 14.73 1.80
C LEU A 171 -1.70 16.05 2.36
N GLY A 172 -2.09 16.09 3.63
CA GLY A 172 -2.56 17.28 4.32
C GLY A 172 -3.99 17.67 3.99
N PHE A 173 -4.82 16.74 3.51
CA PHE A 173 -6.25 16.98 3.32
C PHE A 173 -6.99 16.84 4.65
N GLU A 174 -7.88 17.76 4.95
CA GLU A 174 -8.71 17.73 6.15
C GLU A 174 -10.11 17.23 5.82
N ILE A 175 -10.69 16.43 6.73
CA ILE A 175 -12.10 16.04 6.65
C ILE A 175 -12.90 16.98 7.53
N GLU A 176 -13.75 17.80 6.92
CA GLU A 176 -14.69 18.63 7.65
C GLU A 176 -15.69 17.75 8.43
N GLY A 177 -15.86 18.02 9.72
CA GLY A 177 -16.88 17.38 10.56
C GLY A 177 -16.45 16.07 11.23
N ASN A 178 -15.17 15.80 11.35
CA ASN A 178 -14.65 14.66 12.10
C ASN A 178 -14.62 15.01 13.61
N ASP A 179 -15.79 15.11 14.24
CA ASP A 179 -15.88 15.01 15.69
C ASP A 179 -15.53 13.57 16.08
N ALA A 180 -14.50 13.40 16.90
CA ALA A 180 -13.98 12.11 17.39
C ALA A 180 -15.02 11.20 18.08
N ASN A 181 -16.29 11.63 18.13
CA ASN A 181 -17.43 10.95 18.75
C ASN A 181 -18.45 10.38 17.75
N LEU A 182 -18.29 10.58 16.43
CA LEU A 182 -19.24 10.06 15.44
C LEU A 182 -18.88 8.64 15.04
N LYS A 183 -19.64 7.69 15.56
CA LYS A 183 -19.60 6.25 15.23
C LYS A 183 -20.16 5.91 13.82
N GLU A 184 -20.64 6.89 13.08
CA GLU A 184 -21.14 6.69 11.71
C GLU A 184 -20.13 7.18 10.69
N LEU A 185 -19.83 6.34 9.70
CA LEU A 185 -18.99 6.67 8.56
C LEU A 185 -19.55 7.91 7.83
N ASN A 186 -18.84 9.03 7.92
CA ASN A 186 -19.22 10.26 7.24
C ASN A 186 -18.87 10.17 5.74
N LEU A 187 -19.69 9.47 4.97
CA LEU A 187 -19.49 9.28 3.53
C LEU A 187 -19.39 10.61 2.76
N ASP A 188 -20.05 11.65 3.20
CA ASP A 188 -19.99 12.96 2.52
C ASP A 188 -18.67 13.67 2.79
N GLY A 189 -18.10 13.51 3.98
CA GLY A 189 -16.75 14.00 4.30
C GLY A 189 -15.69 13.29 3.44
N TYR A 190 -15.80 11.96 3.29
CA TYR A 190 -14.94 11.19 2.39
C TYR A 190 -15.03 11.64 0.93
N LYS A 191 -16.26 11.85 0.43
CA LYS A 191 -16.48 12.32 -0.94
C LYS A 191 -15.86 13.68 -1.19
N LYS A 192 -15.98 14.62 -0.22
CA LYS A 192 -15.36 15.94 -0.32
C LYS A 192 -13.85 15.83 -0.38
N MET A 193 -13.23 15.10 0.55
CA MET A 193 -11.78 14.88 0.60
C MET A 193 -11.25 14.27 -0.70
N ILE A 194 -11.89 13.22 -1.20
CA ILE A 194 -11.49 12.53 -2.44
C ILE A 194 -11.59 13.48 -3.63
N ASN A 195 -12.67 14.25 -3.75
CA ASN A 195 -12.83 15.23 -4.82
C ASN A 195 -11.76 16.35 -4.75
N GLU A 196 -11.39 16.79 -3.55
CA GLU A 196 -10.32 17.75 -3.34
C GLU A 196 -8.95 17.17 -3.73
N ALA A 197 -8.67 15.94 -3.34
CA ALA A 197 -7.46 15.23 -3.72
C ALA A 197 -7.35 15.05 -5.26
N ALA A 198 -8.41 14.63 -5.92
CA ALA A 198 -8.46 14.49 -7.37
C ALA A 198 -8.32 15.84 -8.11
N LYS A 199 -8.86 16.93 -7.55
CA LYS A 199 -8.68 18.28 -8.09
C LYS A 199 -7.25 18.78 -7.91
N THR A 200 -6.62 18.47 -6.77
CA THR A 200 -5.24 18.89 -6.47
C THR A 200 -4.22 18.11 -7.30
N TYR A 201 -4.49 16.83 -7.56
CA TYR A 201 -3.66 15.95 -8.35
C TYR A 201 -4.41 15.45 -9.59
N PRO A 202 -4.45 16.25 -10.67
CA PRO A 202 -5.25 15.94 -11.88
C PRO A 202 -4.69 14.72 -12.65
N ASN A 203 -3.55 14.18 -12.28
CA ASN A 203 -3.01 12.92 -12.76
C ASN A 203 -3.71 11.69 -12.19
N PHE A 204 -4.46 11.82 -11.09
CA PHE A 204 -5.20 10.69 -10.54
C PHE A 204 -6.31 10.26 -11.49
N LYS A 205 -6.30 8.98 -11.84
CA LYS A 205 -7.36 8.32 -12.61
C LYS A 205 -8.37 7.65 -11.68
N ALA A 206 -7.90 7.19 -10.51
CA ALA A 206 -8.76 6.66 -9.47
C ALA A 206 -8.20 6.98 -8.08
N VAL A 207 -9.13 7.18 -7.13
CA VAL A 207 -8.81 7.33 -5.71
C VAL A 207 -9.73 6.40 -4.93
N ALA A 208 -9.16 5.47 -4.17
CA ALA A 208 -9.93 4.45 -3.47
C ALA A 208 -9.64 4.45 -1.97
N THR A 209 -10.68 4.20 -1.19
CA THR A 209 -10.57 4.04 0.26
C THR A 209 -11.44 2.89 0.75
N THR A 210 -10.90 2.13 1.69
CA THR A 210 -11.65 1.08 2.39
C THR A 210 -12.47 1.70 3.52
N LEU A 211 -13.67 1.18 3.71
CA LEU A 211 -14.57 1.58 4.77
C LEU A 211 -14.70 0.41 5.75
N ARG A 212 -14.23 0.61 6.98
CA ARG A 212 -14.25 -0.42 8.01
C ARG A 212 -14.89 0.09 9.29
N GLU A 213 -15.92 -0.61 9.75
CA GLU A 213 -16.49 -0.41 11.08
C GLU A 213 -16.11 -1.59 11.97
N VAL A 214 -15.34 -1.32 13.02
CA VAL A 214 -14.87 -2.34 13.98
C VAL A 214 -15.91 -2.51 15.07
N LYS A 215 -16.63 -3.64 15.08
CA LYS A 215 -17.56 -3.99 16.16
C LYS A 215 -16.83 -4.65 17.33
N THR A 216 -15.98 -5.61 17.03
CA THR A 216 -15.05 -6.23 17.96
C THR A 216 -13.71 -6.51 17.25
N ALA A 217 -12.72 -7.02 17.95
CA ALA A 217 -11.47 -7.42 17.32
C ALA A 217 -11.64 -8.53 16.28
N THR A 218 -12.71 -9.31 16.40
CA THR A 218 -12.99 -10.47 15.53
C THR A 218 -14.21 -10.28 14.63
N VAL A 219 -14.95 -9.18 14.74
CA VAL A 219 -16.13 -8.91 13.92
C VAL A 219 -16.09 -7.48 13.40
N ASN A 220 -16.05 -7.33 12.08
CA ASN A 220 -16.04 -6.03 11.42
C ASN A 220 -17.10 -5.97 10.31
N ASP A 221 -17.58 -4.76 10.02
CA ASP A 221 -18.21 -4.47 8.73
C ASP A 221 -17.13 -3.95 7.77
N TRP A 222 -17.29 -4.25 6.48
CA TRP A 222 -16.31 -3.93 5.45
C TRP A 222 -17.00 -3.49 4.16
N SER A 223 -16.46 -2.45 3.55
CA SER A 223 -16.85 -1.96 2.24
C SER A 223 -15.71 -1.11 1.65
N ALA A 224 -15.95 -0.43 0.54
CA ALA A 224 -15.00 0.52 -0.05
C ALA A 224 -15.72 1.53 -0.94
N ILE A 225 -15.07 2.63 -1.23
CA ILE A 225 -15.45 3.57 -2.28
C ILE A 225 -14.27 3.80 -3.22
N CYS A 226 -14.60 4.11 -4.48
CA CYS A 226 -13.62 4.51 -5.49
C CYS A 226 -14.16 5.71 -6.27
N TRP A 227 -13.38 6.76 -6.38
CA TRP A 227 -13.58 7.85 -7.29
C TRP A 227 -12.86 7.55 -8.60
N ALA A 228 -13.53 7.76 -9.73
CA ALA A 228 -12.93 7.75 -11.06
C ALA A 228 -13.75 8.65 -11.98
N ASP A 229 -13.08 9.41 -12.84
CA ASP A 229 -13.70 10.27 -13.86
C ASP A 229 -14.80 11.22 -13.35
N GLY A 230 -14.65 11.72 -12.11
CA GLY A 230 -15.59 12.64 -11.48
C GLY A 230 -16.76 11.97 -10.75
N GLU A 231 -16.87 10.65 -10.79
CA GLU A 231 -17.91 9.88 -10.14
C GLU A 231 -17.38 9.06 -8.96
N ILE A 232 -18.23 8.77 -7.99
CA ILE A 232 -17.87 7.95 -6.82
C ILE A 232 -18.75 6.70 -6.82
N PHE A 233 -18.09 5.57 -6.86
CA PHE A 233 -18.68 4.24 -6.81
C PHE A 233 -18.47 3.65 -5.41
N LYS A 234 -19.54 3.04 -4.85
CA LYS A 234 -19.48 2.33 -3.59
C LYS A 234 -19.58 0.83 -3.84
N ALA A 235 -18.69 0.07 -3.23
CA ALA A 235 -18.75 -1.39 -3.23
C ALA A 235 -19.89 -1.90 -2.35
N LYS A 236 -20.21 -3.17 -2.52
CA LYS A 236 -21.13 -3.90 -1.65
C LYS A 236 -20.67 -3.84 -0.20
N ASP A 237 -21.64 -3.68 0.71
CA ASP A 237 -21.38 -3.79 2.15
C ASP A 237 -21.34 -5.26 2.59
N TYR A 238 -20.25 -5.65 3.23
CA TYR A 238 -20.06 -6.94 3.90
C TYR A 238 -20.19 -6.71 5.41
N LYS A 239 -21.31 -7.14 5.98
CA LYS A 239 -21.63 -6.91 7.39
C LYS A 239 -21.37 -8.13 8.25
N GLY A 240 -20.83 -7.87 9.47
CA GLY A 240 -20.63 -8.91 10.47
C GLY A 240 -19.62 -9.97 10.06
N LEU A 241 -18.58 -9.57 9.29
CA LEU A 241 -17.50 -10.49 8.91
C LEU A 241 -16.75 -10.97 10.14
N GLU A 242 -16.65 -12.29 10.28
CA GLU A 242 -15.77 -12.92 11.26
C GLU A 242 -14.32 -12.91 10.75
N ILE A 243 -13.46 -12.16 11.42
CA ILE A 243 -12.09 -11.97 11.00
C ILE A 243 -11.25 -13.18 11.39
N MET A 244 -10.84 -13.95 10.41
CA MET A 244 -9.93 -15.10 10.57
C MET A 244 -8.48 -14.63 10.67
N ASP A 245 -8.07 -13.76 9.76
CA ASP A 245 -6.80 -13.04 9.76
C ASP A 245 -7.05 -11.60 9.31
N ARG A 246 -6.38 -10.65 9.94
CA ARG A 246 -6.50 -9.24 9.57
C ARG A 246 -5.31 -8.72 8.79
N VAL A 247 -4.23 -9.51 8.72
CA VAL A 247 -3.01 -9.14 7.99
C VAL A 247 -3.28 -9.29 6.49
N GLY A 248 -2.94 -8.23 5.73
CA GLY A 248 -3.08 -8.26 4.28
C GLY A 248 -4.47 -7.89 3.73
N GLY A 249 -5.47 -7.55 4.57
CA GLY A 249 -6.80 -7.14 4.08
C GLY A 249 -6.75 -5.90 3.19
N GLY A 250 -5.89 -4.92 3.50
CA GLY A 250 -5.62 -3.76 2.65
C GLY A 250 -4.93 -4.14 1.34
N ASP A 251 -3.90 -4.99 1.42
CA ASP A 251 -3.17 -5.48 0.25
C ASP A 251 -4.07 -6.31 -0.67
N SER A 252 -4.96 -7.13 -0.08
CA SER A 252 -5.99 -7.89 -0.81
C SER A 252 -6.98 -6.97 -1.51
N PHE A 253 -7.44 -5.92 -0.83
CA PHE A 253 -8.26 -4.88 -1.46
C PHE A 253 -7.55 -4.23 -2.64
N ALA A 254 -6.31 -3.79 -2.46
CA ALA A 254 -5.52 -3.15 -3.50
C ALA A 254 -5.34 -4.09 -4.72
N SER A 255 -5.04 -5.36 -4.49
CA SER A 255 -4.86 -6.34 -5.57
C SER A 255 -6.14 -6.59 -6.36
N GLY A 256 -7.28 -6.71 -5.68
CA GLY A 256 -8.59 -6.85 -6.34
C GLY A 256 -9.01 -5.61 -7.12
N LEU A 257 -8.77 -4.41 -6.57
CA LEU A 257 -9.01 -3.13 -7.25
C LEU A 257 -8.15 -3.01 -8.52
N ILE A 258 -6.84 -3.29 -8.42
CA ILE A 258 -5.89 -3.25 -9.55
C ILE A 258 -6.33 -4.23 -10.63
N TYR A 259 -6.65 -5.46 -10.25
CA TYR A 259 -7.16 -6.46 -11.19
C TYR A 259 -8.40 -5.97 -11.93
N GLY A 260 -9.37 -5.43 -11.21
CA GLY A 260 -10.59 -4.90 -11.80
C GLY A 260 -10.33 -3.73 -12.77
N LEU A 261 -9.48 -2.76 -12.38
CA LEU A 261 -9.12 -1.64 -13.25
C LEU A 261 -8.37 -2.09 -14.50
N MET A 262 -7.52 -3.13 -14.39
CA MET A 262 -6.76 -3.64 -15.54
C MET A 262 -7.59 -4.47 -16.53
N THR A 263 -8.66 -5.10 -16.08
CA THR A 263 -9.39 -6.09 -16.88
C THR A 263 -10.78 -5.67 -17.31
N THR A 264 -11.40 -4.73 -16.59
CA THR A 264 -12.78 -4.32 -16.88
C THR A 264 -12.92 -2.89 -17.37
N GLU A 265 -11.91 -2.05 -17.14
CA GLU A 265 -11.96 -0.60 -17.38
C GLU A 265 -13.20 0.06 -16.74
N ASN A 266 -13.70 -0.53 -15.65
CA ASN A 266 -14.92 -0.12 -14.94
C ASN A 266 -14.62 0.02 -13.45
N ALA A 267 -14.69 1.25 -12.94
CA ALA A 267 -14.34 1.56 -11.55
C ALA A 267 -15.33 0.94 -10.54
N GLU A 268 -16.61 0.81 -10.89
CA GLU A 268 -17.60 0.16 -10.03
C GLU A 268 -17.31 -1.34 -9.87
N LEU A 269 -17.01 -2.03 -10.95
CA LEU A 269 -16.58 -3.43 -10.88
C LEU A 269 -15.27 -3.56 -10.13
N ALA A 270 -14.30 -2.69 -10.41
CA ALA A 270 -12.98 -2.73 -9.78
C ALA A 270 -13.05 -2.57 -8.24
N VAL A 271 -13.84 -1.61 -7.73
CA VAL A 271 -14.00 -1.42 -6.29
C VAL A 271 -14.73 -2.60 -5.64
N ASN A 272 -15.66 -3.24 -6.35
CA ASN A 272 -16.31 -4.46 -5.88
C ASN A 272 -15.36 -5.66 -5.85
N TYR A 273 -14.46 -5.83 -6.84
CA TYR A 273 -13.40 -6.84 -6.78
C TYR A 273 -12.47 -6.60 -5.58
N GLY A 274 -12.06 -5.34 -5.37
CA GLY A 274 -11.24 -4.98 -4.21
C GLY A 274 -11.92 -5.30 -2.88
N ALA A 275 -13.16 -4.86 -2.70
CA ALA A 275 -13.91 -5.09 -1.47
C ALA A 275 -14.17 -6.58 -1.21
N ALA A 276 -14.52 -7.35 -2.25
CA ALA A 276 -14.72 -8.79 -2.13
C ALA A 276 -13.44 -9.52 -1.73
N HIS A 277 -12.31 -9.19 -2.36
CA HIS A 277 -11.02 -9.83 -2.08
C HIS A 277 -10.48 -9.46 -0.69
N GLY A 278 -10.69 -8.22 -0.25
CA GLY A 278 -10.34 -7.82 1.13
C GLY A 278 -11.25 -8.40 2.22
N ALA A 279 -12.44 -8.91 1.84
CA ALA A 279 -13.40 -9.54 2.75
C ALA A 279 -13.16 -11.05 2.93
N LEU A 280 -12.41 -11.70 2.03
CA LEU A 280 -12.04 -13.12 2.10
C LEU A 280 -10.91 -13.38 3.09
#